data_b2fff60156ba68f0a68eb3cac6405f8e
#
_entry.id   b2fff60156ba68f0a68eb3cac6405f8e
#
_cell.length_a   1.000
_cell.length_b   1.000
_cell.length_c   1.000
_cell.angle_alpha   90.00
_cell.angle_beta   90.00
_cell.angle_gamma   90.00
#
_symmetry.space_group_name_H-M   'P 1'
#
loop_
_entity.id
_entity.type
_entity.pdbx_description
1 polymer ?
#
loop_
_entity_poly.entity_id
_entity_poly.type
_entity_poly.pdbx_seq_one_letter_code
_entity_poly.pdbx_strand_id
1 'polypeptide(L)'
;MSSPIEAWLPKSVLLLREYNAEKFVADLIAGVTVGLVALPLAMAFAIASGVPPQAGIYCAIVTGFLISALGGSKTQIGGPTGAFVVVVLGIIARYGIDGLFTCTMLAGVLLVVMGITGLGGMVKFFPRPVVVGFTNGIAVLIASTQIRDLFGLRMEHVPGDFFHRMGAIAENLHTLNGVATAVGFISLSVMILCAKFLKRVPGAILVCFGATAAVAIFHLPVETIGTRFGGIPSGLPHIAIPRLQPQLLLHLLSPAVTVAMLGAIESLFSAVVSDRMSGDKHNPNVELIAQGVANITSPLFGGLPATGAIARTATNVRSGAKTPVAGMIHALTLLAVILFAAPLVKNVPLAALAGILFMVAYNMGDWAEIPEILKLSKMDISVWLLTLTLTVVADLTLAVEVGMILAAFSFIRKISMTTTVSKVTDEYIEDGRAHILQDKAIPEYIAVYRIHGPFLFGVTDKIAEITEDIASLPPIVIIRLRNMTAIDATGIAALEELAAQLQASGRTMLVCGARPQPAALMHEAGFERHVGGENICENINQALKRAAEIHSRPVPAIAGTSC
;
A
#
# COMPACT_ATOMS: atom_id res chain seq x y z
N MET A 1 21.02 21.07 -5.57
CA MET A 1 20.42 20.69 -4.27
C MET A 1 19.24 21.63 -4.05
N SER A 2 18.00 21.13 -4.06
CA SER A 2 16.81 21.91 -3.70
C SER A 2 16.93 22.40 -2.26
N SER A 3 16.47 23.62 -1.97
CA SER A 3 16.46 24.13 -0.59
C SER A 3 15.57 23.23 0.30
N PRO A 4 15.87 23.10 1.61
CA PRO A 4 15.02 22.31 2.52
C PRO A 4 13.54 22.72 2.50
N ILE A 5 13.25 23.98 2.18
CA ILE A 5 11.90 24.53 2.08
C ILE A 5 11.19 24.03 0.81
N GLU A 6 11.89 23.92 -0.34
CA GLU A 6 11.32 23.42 -1.59
C GLU A 6 10.81 21.98 -1.48
N ALA A 7 11.40 21.19 -0.57
CA ALA A 7 10.99 19.82 -0.31
C ALA A 7 9.57 19.70 0.30
N TRP A 8 9.01 20.78 0.86
CA TRP A 8 7.69 20.80 1.48
C TRP A 8 6.65 21.60 0.70
N LEU A 9 7.06 22.20 -0.42
CA LEU A 9 6.13 22.97 -1.25
C LEU A 9 5.27 22.06 -2.13
N PRO A 10 3.96 22.38 -2.27
CA PRO A 10 3.09 21.74 -3.24
C PRO A 10 3.61 21.86 -4.67
N LYS A 11 3.36 20.84 -5.48
CA LYS A 11 3.79 20.81 -6.89
C LYS A 11 3.14 21.95 -7.69
N SER A 12 1.94 22.38 -7.34
CA SER A 12 1.24 23.53 -7.91
C SER A 12 2.05 24.82 -7.80
N VAL A 13 2.65 25.07 -6.63
CA VAL A 13 3.46 26.26 -6.36
C VAL A 13 4.80 26.18 -7.13
N LEU A 14 5.44 25.00 -7.13
CA LEU A 14 6.71 24.80 -7.81
C LEU A 14 6.62 25.03 -9.32
N LEU A 15 5.48 24.67 -9.93
CA LEU A 15 5.27 24.78 -11.38
C LEU A 15 4.67 26.13 -11.85
N LEU A 16 4.27 27.00 -10.92
CA LEU A 16 3.69 28.31 -11.25
C LEU A 16 4.64 29.18 -12.10
N ARG A 17 5.94 29.11 -11.82
CA ARG A 17 6.95 29.93 -12.55
C ARG A 17 7.10 29.53 -14.01
N GLU A 18 6.75 28.30 -14.34
CA GLU A 18 6.87 27.76 -15.71
C GLU A 18 5.52 27.68 -16.42
N TYR A 19 4.44 28.22 -15.81
CA TYR A 19 3.09 28.11 -16.34
C TYR A 19 2.86 29.10 -17.47
N ASN A 20 2.31 28.65 -18.59
CA ASN A 20 2.03 29.43 -19.76
C ASN A 20 0.67 29.10 -20.39
N ALA A 21 0.26 29.87 -21.41
CA ALA A 21 -1.02 29.69 -22.07
C ALA A 21 -1.18 28.31 -22.75
N GLU A 22 -0.12 27.73 -23.28
CA GLU A 22 -0.14 26.40 -23.90
C GLU A 22 -0.45 25.32 -22.86
N LYS A 23 0.22 25.39 -21.70
CA LYS A 23 -0.04 24.48 -20.57
C LYS A 23 -1.47 24.66 -20.05
N PHE A 24 -1.96 25.91 -19.98
CA PHE A 24 -3.35 26.18 -19.55
C PHE A 24 -4.37 25.52 -20.48
N VAL A 25 -4.22 25.65 -21.80
CA VAL A 25 -5.16 25.01 -22.76
C VAL A 25 -5.11 23.49 -22.66
N ALA A 26 -3.91 22.90 -22.49
CA ALA A 26 -3.77 21.46 -22.30
C ALA A 26 -4.44 21.00 -21.00
N ASP A 27 -4.21 21.73 -19.89
CA ASP A 27 -4.81 21.43 -18.59
C ASP A 27 -6.33 21.65 -18.59
N LEU A 28 -6.82 22.63 -19.34
CA LEU A 28 -8.26 22.88 -19.51
C LEU A 28 -8.95 21.69 -20.22
N ILE A 29 -8.39 21.25 -21.33
CA ILE A 29 -8.94 20.12 -22.08
C ILE A 29 -8.91 18.83 -21.22
N ALA A 30 -7.79 18.58 -20.56
CA ALA A 30 -7.63 17.41 -19.72
C ALA A 30 -8.58 17.46 -18.49
N GLY A 31 -8.64 18.59 -17.80
CA GLY A 31 -9.48 18.76 -16.61
C GLY A 31 -10.96 18.63 -16.93
N VAL A 32 -11.45 19.25 -18.00
CA VAL A 32 -12.84 19.08 -18.44
C VAL A 32 -13.13 17.64 -18.82
N THR A 33 -12.26 17.00 -19.59
CA THR A 33 -12.43 15.59 -19.98
C THR A 33 -12.53 14.68 -18.77
N VAL A 34 -11.62 14.83 -17.80
CA VAL A 34 -11.61 14.02 -16.58
C VAL A 34 -12.79 14.34 -15.68
N GLY A 35 -13.23 15.61 -15.60
CA GLY A 35 -14.41 16.02 -14.84
C GLY A 35 -15.68 15.32 -15.33
N LEU A 36 -15.87 15.28 -16.65
CA LEU A 36 -17.02 14.57 -17.23
C LEU A 36 -16.97 13.05 -17.00
N VAL A 37 -15.78 12.44 -17.06
CA VAL A 37 -15.60 11.00 -16.72
C VAL A 37 -15.84 10.72 -15.26
N ALA A 38 -15.40 11.63 -14.38
CA ALA A 38 -15.49 11.46 -12.93
C ALA A 38 -16.93 11.56 -12.40
N LEU A 39 -17.80 12.28 -13.09
CA LEU A 39 -19.19 12.52 -12.65
C LEU A 39 -19.96 11.21 -12.40
N PRO A 40 -20.13 10.32 -13.41
CA PRO A 40 -20.86 9.07 -13.20
C PRO A 40 -20.17 8.16 -12.17
N LEU A 41 -18.84 8.15 -12.12
CA LEU A 41 -18.07 7.34 -11.17
C LEU A 41 -18.27 7.82 -9.73
N ALA A 42 -18.22 9.13 -9.49
CA ALA A 42 -18.41 9.71 -8.16
C ALA A 42 -19.81 9.42 -7.61
N MET A 43 -20.84 9.54 -8.46
CA MET A 43 -22.21 9.18 -8.08
C MET A 43 -22.35 7.69 -7.78
N ALA A 44 -21.80 6.85 -8.65
CA ALA A 44 -21.90 5.41 -8.53
C ALA A 44 -21.19 4.90 -7.26
N PHE A 45 -20.00 5.43 -6.92
CA PHE A 45 -19.32 5.08 -5.68
C PHE A 45 -20.10 5.51 -4.44
N ALA A 46 -20.72 6.70 -4.44
CA ALA A 46 -21.56 7.13 -3.33
C ALA A 46 -22.77 6.20 -3.14
N ILE A 47 -23.50 5.90 -4.21
CA ILE A 47 -24.65 4.99 -4.19
C ILE A 47 -24.25 3.60 -3.70
N ALA A 48 -23.16 3.07 -4.22
CA ALA A 48 -22.61 1.77 -3.81
C ALA A 48 -22.16 1.75 -2.34
N SER A 49 -21.78 2.90 -1.79
CA SER A 49 -21.42 3.08 -0.39
C SER A 49 -22.63 3.32 0.53
N GLY A 50 -23.84 3.31 0.00
CA GLY A 50 -25.08 3.51 0.78
C GLY A 50 -25.40 4.97 1.10
N VAL A 51 -24.79 5.93 0.41
CA VAL A 51 -25.06 7.37 0.59
C VAL A 51 -25.63 8.00 -0.68
N PRO A 52 -26.29 9.16 -0.58
CA PRO A 52 -26.83 9.86 -1.73
C PRO A 52 -25.73 10.25 -2.75
N PRO A 53 -26.04 10.28 -4.07
CA PRO A 53 -25.07 10.50 -5.13
C PRO A 53 -24.34 11.85 -5.03
N GLN A 54 -24.98 12.89 -4.46
CA GLN A 54 -24.36 14.19 -4.25
C GLN A 54 -23.14 14.14 -3.32
N ALA A 55 -23.12 13.24 -2.32
CA ALA A 55 -21.98 13.09 -1.42
C ALA A 55 -20.69 12.70 -2.18
N GLY A 56 -20.80 11.85 -3.20
CA GLY A 56 -19.68 11.49 -4.07
C GLY A 56 -19.21 12.66 -4.93
N ILE A 57 -20.12 13.46 -5.46
CA ILE A 57 -19.76 14.63 -6.29
C ILE A 57 -19.13 15.72 -5.42
N TYR A 58 -19.69 16.01 -4.24
CA TYR A 58 -19.11 16.97 -3.29
C TYR A 58 -17.71 16.55 -2.85
N CYS A 59 -17.54 15.26 -2.55
CA CYS A 59 -16.23 14.69 -2.29
C CYS A 59 -15.27 14.95 -3.46
N ALA A 60 -15.66 14.63 -4.71
CA ALA A 60 -14.81 14.81 -5.88
C ALA A 60 -14.45 16.28 -6.15
N ILE A 61 -15.37 17.22 -5.90
CA ILE A 61 -15.12 18.65 -6.03
C ILE A 61 -14.10 19.12 -4.99
N VAL A 62 -14.41 18.91 -3.71
CA VAL A 62 -13.61 19.46 -2.60
C VAL A 62 -12.24 18.78 -2.53
N THR A 63 -12.22 17.46 -2.52
CA THR A 63 -10.95 16.71 -2.38
C THR A 63 -10.15 16.74 -3.67
N GLY A 64 -10.79 16.68 -4.83
CA GLY A 64 -10.11 16.80 -6.13
C GLY A 64 -9.38 18.12 -6.28
N PHE A 65 -10.01 19.22 -5.82
CA PHE A 65 -9.38 20.54 -5.80
C PHE A 65 -8.22 20.59 -4.81
N LEU A 66 -8.44 20.19 -3.55
CA LEU A 66 -7.42 20.27 -2.50
C LEU A 66 -6.21 19.38 -2.77
N ILE A 67 -6.43 18.14 -3.22
CA ILE A 67 -5.34 17.20 -3.54
C ILE A 67 -4.51 17.76 -4.70
N SER A 68 -5.14 18.33 -5.73
CA SER A 68 -4.41 18.94 -6.85
C SER A 68 -3.71 20.23 -6.45
N ALA A 69 -4.32 21.06 -5.59
CA ALA A 69 -3.74 22.32 -5.16
C ALA A 69 -2.55 22.15 -4.20
N LEU A 70 -2.65 21.19 -3.27
CA LEU A 70 -1.69 21.00 -2.17
C LEU A 70 -0.78 19.78 -2.37
N GLY A 71 -1.03 18.95 -3.38
CA GLY A 71 -0.36 17.67 -3.59
C GLY A 71 1.08 17.76 -4.07
N GLY A 72 1.79 16.68 -3.85
CA GLY A 72 3.17 16.48 -4.29
C GLY A 72 3.29 15.92 -5.70
N SER A 73 2.19 15.58 -6.38
CA SER A 73 2.16 15.01 -7.73
C SER A 73 1.77 16.06 -8.77
N LYS A 74 2.30 15.90 -9.99
CA LYS A 74 2.08 16.84 -11.10
C LYS A 74 0.69 16.74 -11.74
N THR A 75 0.14 15.54 -11.84
CA THR A 75 -1.08 15.29 -12.63
C THR A 75 -2.09 14.38 -11.93
N GLN A 76 -1.91 14.11 -10.66
CA GLN A 76 -2.81 13.26 -9.88
C GLN A 76 -4.19 13.88 -9.75
N ILE A 77 -5.22 13.04 -9.85
CA ILE A 77 -6.62 13.39 -9.61
C ILE A 77 -7.10 12.69 -8.35
N GLY A 78 -7.56 13.48 -7.40
CA GLY A 78 -8.18 12.97 -6.16
C GLY A 78 -9.69 12.85 -6.24
N GLY A 79 -10.27 12.12 -5.30
CA GLY A 79 -11.72 11.99 -5.14
C GLY A 79 -12.14 10.63 -4.58
N PRO A 80 -13.45 10.32 -4.54
CA PRO A 80 -13.93 9.01 -4.09
C PRO A 80 -13.47 7.92 -5.04
N THR A 81 -13.09 6.75 -4.48
CA THR A 81 -12.64 5.58 -5.25
C THR A 81 -13.44 4.34 -4.89
N GLY A 82 -13.38 3.34 -5.76
CA GLY A 82 -14.05 2.06 -5.52
C GLY A 82 -13.54 1.34 -4.27
N ALA A 83 -12.28 1.49 -3.92
CA ALA A 83 -11.70 0.83 -2.76
C ALA A 83 -12.37 1.25 -1.44
N PHE A 84 -12.83 2.48 -1.34
CA PHE A 84 -13.56 2.94 -0.16
C PHE A 84 -15.00 2.47 -0.08
N VAL A 85 -15.62 2.01 -1.16
CA VAL A 85 -17.05 1.64 -1.18
C VAL A 85 -17.40 0.69 -0.04
N VAL A 86 -16.64 -0.38 0.10
CA VAL A 86 -16.91 -1.43 1.11
C VAL A 86 -16.60 -0.94 2.52
N VAL A 87 -15.49 -0.23 2.69
CA VAL A 87 -15.11 0.36 3.99
C VAL A 87 -16.16 1.33 4.48
N VAL A 88 -16.60 2.23 3.61
CA VAL A 88 -17.63 3.24 3.91
C VAL A 88 -18.95 2.56 4.26
N LEU A 89 -19.37 1.57 3.47
CA LEU A 89 -20.59 0.79 3.74
C LEU A 89 -20.53 0.10 5.11
N GLY A 90 -19.40 -0.50 5.47
CA GLY A 90 -19.18 -1.14 6.76
C GLY A 90 -19.20 -0.16 7.94
N ILE A 91 -18.57 1.01 7.78
CA ILE A 91 -18.57 2.06 8.81
C ILE A 91 -19.99 2.63 9.00
N ILE A 92 -20.71 2.91 7.92
CA ILE A 92 -22.10 3.42 8.00
C ILE A 92 -23.01 2.40 8.68
N ALA A 93 -22.89 1.11 8.35
CA ALA A 93 -23.71 0.06 8.95
C ALA A 93 -23.52 -0.06 10.47
N ARG A 94 -22.30 0.19 10.98
CA ARG A 94 -21.97 0.05 12.41
C ARG A 94 -22.11 1.36 13.21
N TYR A 95 -21.75 2.49 12.61
CA TYR A 95 -21.56 3.76 13.31
C TYR A 95 -22.39 4.92 12.74
N GLY A 96 -23.18 4.65 11.68
CA GLY A 96 -23.95 5.67 11.00
C GLY A 96 -23.10 6.67 10.20
N ILE A 97 -23.77 7.68 9.64
CA ILE A 97 -23.11 8.66 8.77
C ILE A 97 -22.21 9.64 9.57
N ASP A 98 -22.60 10.00 10.79
CA ASP A 98 -21.79 10.85 11.68
C ASP A 98 -20.49 10.12 12.10
N GLY A 99 -20.59 8.79 12.32
CA GLY A 99 -19.43 7.94 12.55
C GLY A 99 -18.49 7.89 11.34
N LEU A 100 -19.02 7.81 10.11
CA LEU A 100 -18.22 7.90 8.89
C LEU A 100 -17.48 9.24 8.80
N PHE A 101 -18.15 10.36 9.05
CA PHE A 101 -17.52 11.68 8.98
C PHE A 101 -16.41 11.82 10.02
N THR A 102 -16.66 11.40 11.25
CA THR A 102 -15.65 11.39 12.32
C THR A 102 -14.45 10.51 11.95
N CYS A 103 -14.70 9.30 11.43
CA CYS A 103 -13.67 8.37 10.96
C CYS A 103 -12.82 8.96 9.83
N THR A 104 -13.46 9.60 8.85
CA THR A 104 -12.77 10.24 7.71
C THR A 104 -11.87 11.40 8.17
N MET A 105 -12.33 12.21 9.11
CA MET A 105 -11.52 13.29 9.69
C MET A 105 -10.32 12.73 10.46
N LEU A 106 -10.52 11.69 11.29
CA LEU A 106 -9.42 11.00 11.98
C LEU A 106 -8.41 10.42 11.00
N ALA A 107 -8.87 9.75 9.95
CA ALA A 107 -8.00 9.24 8.90
C ALA A 107 -7.22 10.37 8.21
N GLY A 108 -7.85 11.51 7.97
CA GLY A 108 -7.21 12.70 7.46
C GLY A 108 -6.09 13.22 8.36
N VAL A 109 -6.33 13.29 9.69
CA VAL A 109 -5.29 13.65 10.67
C VAL A 109 -4.14 12.66 10.64
N LEU A 110 -4.42 11.35 10.59
CA LEU A 110 -3.38 10.32 10.49
C LEU A 110 -2.52 10.49 9.23
N LEU A 111 -3.14 10.77 8.08
CA LEU A 111 -2.43 11.02 6.82
C LEU A 111 -1.52 12.25 6.91
N VAL A 112 -1.98 13.34 7.53
CA VAL A 112 -1.15 14.53 7.78
C VAL A 112 0.05 14.17 8.66
N VAL A 113 -0.16 13.45 9.75
CA VAL A 113 0.91 13.00 10.64
C VAL A 113 1.90 12.11 9.89
N MET A 114 1.42 11.14 9.09
CA MET A 114 2.28 10.29 8.26
C MET A 114 3.11 11.11 7.27
N GLY A 115 2.53 12.13 6.65
CA GLY A 115 3.26 13.02 5.75
C GLY A 115 4.35 13.83 6.47
N ILE A 116 4.03 14.44 7.62
CA ILE A 116 4.97 15.25 8.42
C ILE A 116 6.11 14.39 8.97
N THR A 117 5.82 13.17 9.42
CA THR A 117 6.83 12.24 9.96
C THR A 117 7.69 11.55 8.90
N GLY A 118 7.44 11.81 7.61
CA GLY A 118 8.23 11.24 6.52
C GLY A 118 7.85 9.80 6.14
N LEU A 119 6.71 9.30 6.62
CA LEU A 119 6.26 7.93 6.38
C LEU A 119 5.75 7.70 4.93
N GLY A 120 5.66 8.74 4.09
CA GLY A 120 5.29 8.59 2.68
C GLY A 120 6.19 7.62 1.91
N GLY A 121 7.47 7.51 2.30
CA GLY A 121 8.39 6.52 1.71
C GLY A 121 8.11 5.06 2.11
N MET A 122 7.27 4.80 3.09
CA MET A 122 7.01 3.45 3.61
C MET A 122 6.07 2.62 2.73
N VAL A 123 5.31 3.23 1.84
CA VAL A 123 4.41 2.51 0.93
C VAL A 123 5.15 1.48 0.07
N LYS A 124 6.43 1.69 -0.23
CA LYS A 124 7.28 0.71 -0.93
C LYS A 124 7.47 -0.61 -0.17
N PHE A 125 7.17 -0.65 1.12
CA PHE A 125 7.29 -1.86 1.95
C PHE A 125 6.00 -2.70 1.99
N PHE A 126 4.92 -2.26 1.33
CA PHE A 126 3.72 -3.09 1.20
C PHE A 126 3.99 -4.28 0.27
N PRO A 127 3.85 -5.51 0.77
CA PRO A 127 4.11 -6.69 -0.04
C PRO A 127 3.07 -6.87 -1.15
N ARG A 128 3.53 -7.13 -2.37
CA ARG A 128 2.67 -7.33 -3.55
C ARG A 128 1.53 -8.33 -3.33
N PRO A 129 1.74 -9.52 -2.69
CA PRO A 129 0.64 -10.46 -2.44
C PRO A 129 -0.50 -9.89 -1.61
N VAL A 130 -0.21 -9.04 -0.60
CA VAL A 130 -1.23 -8.37 0.22
C VAL A 130 -2.04 -7.40 -0.63
N VAL A 131 -1.37 -6.54 -1.41
CA VAL A 131 -2.03 -5.54 -2.24
C VAL A 131 -2.93 -6.22 -3.28
N VAL A 132 -2.45 -7.25 -3.98
CA VAL A 132 -3.24 -7.95 -5.00
C VAL A 132 -4.38 -8.75 -4.38
N GLY A 133 -4.16 -9.44 -3.24
CA GLY A 133 -5.24 -10.14 -2.52
C GLY A 133 -6.37 -9.19 -2.10
N PHE A 134 -5.99 -8.04 -1.59
CA PHE A 134 -6.87 -6.97 -1.20
C PHE A 134 -7.65 -6.37 -2.38
N THR A 135 -6.99 -6.00 -3.49
CA THR A 135 -7.66 -5.45 -4.68
C THR A 135 -8.59 -6.45 -5.35
N ASN A 136 -8.20 -7.74 -5.42
CA ASN A 136 -9.08 -8.82 -5.89
C ASN A 136 -10.34 -8.95 -5.01
N GLY A 137 -10.17 -8.94 -3.68
CA GLY A 137 -11.29 -9.02 -2.73
C GLY A 137 -12.25 -7.84 -2.86
N ILE A 138 -11.72 -6.61 -2.94
CA ILE A 138 -12.53 -5.40 -3.17
C ILE A 138 -13.29 -5.49 -4.50
N ALA A 139 -12.66 -5.96 -5.56
CA ALA A 139 -13.30 -6.12 -6.86
C ALA A 139 -14.53 -7.04 -6.77
N VAL A 140 -14.40 -8.17 -6.08
CA VAL A 140 -15.52 -9.11 -5.82
C VAL A 140 -16.62 -8.43 -5.01
N LEU A 141 -16.24 -7.71 -3.95
CA LEU A 141 -17.21 -7.02 -3.09
C LEU A 141 -17.96 -5.90 -3.84
N ILE A 142 -17.26 -5.06 -4.62
CA ILE A 142 -17.90 -4.01 -5.43
C ILE A 142 -18.86 -4.65 -6.43
N ALA A 143 -18.42 -5.67 -7.18
CA ALA A 143 -19.28 -6.37 -8.14
C ALA A 143 -20.55 -6.90 -7.45
N SER A 144 -20.42 -7.48 -6.26
CA SER A 144 -21.55 -8.00 -5.51
C SER A 144 -22.57 -6.93 -5.08
N THR A 145 -22.13 -5.70 -4.79
CA THR A 145 -23.05 -4.60 -4.46
C THR A 145 -23.85 -4.10 -5.66
N GLN A 146 -23.35 -4.33 -6.88
CA GLN A 146 -24.00 -3.86 -8.11
C GLN A 146 -25.06 -4.82 -8.64
N ILE A 147 -25.11 -6.06 -8.15
CA ILE A 147 -26.06 -7.08 -8.65
C ILE A 147 -27.50 -6.59 -8.51
N ARG A 148 -27.87 -5.96 -7.40
CA ARG A 148 -29.19 -5.39 -7.17
C ARG A 148 -29.60 -4.45 -8.29
N ASP A 149 -28.79 -3.43 -8.57
CA ASP A 149 -29.13 -2.36 -9.50
C ASP A 149 -28.98 -2.81 -10.95
N LEU A 150 -28.06 -3.73 -11.26
CA LEU A 150 -27.89 -4.33 -12.58
C LEU A 150 -29.13 -5.12 -13.01
N PHE A 151 -29.67 -5.92 -12.09
CA PHE A 151 -30.88 -6.73 -12.35
C PHE A 151 -32.18 -6.01 -11.97
N GLY A 152 -32.10 -4.80 -11.42
CA GLY A 152 -33.26 -4.01 -10.99
C GLY A 152 -34.09 -4.68 -9.92
N LEU A 153 -33.42 -5.38 -8.97
CA LEU A 153 -34.09 -6.11 -7.88
C LEU A 153 -34.68 -5.14 -6.86
N ARG A 154 -35.89 -5.45 -6.40
CA ARG A 154 -36.57 -4.70 -5.35
C ARG A 154 -36.14 -5.21 -3.99
N MET A 155 -35.22 -4.48 -3.36
CA MET A 155 -34.70 -4.77 -2.01
C MET A 155 -34.75 -3.50 -1.18
N GLU A 156 -35.38 -3.55 -0.01
CA GLU A 156 -35.46 -2.38 0.89
C GLU A 156 -34.09 -2.03 1.43
N HIS A 157 -33.32 -3.03 1.84
CA HIS A 157 -31.95 -2.86 2.39
C HIS A 157 -30.98 -3.80 1.70
N VAL A 158 -29.78 -3.31 1.41
CA VAL A 158 -28.65 -4.14 0.92
C VAL A 158 -27.74 -4.41 2.12
N PRO A 159 -27.62 -5.66 2.58
CA PRO A 159 -26.74 -6.00 3.68
C PRO A 159 -25.28 -5.61 3.41
N GLY A 160 -24.57 -5.12 4.44
CA GLY A 160 -23.16 -4.76 4.34
C GLY A 160 -22.24 -5.98 4.17
N ASP A 161 -22.60 -7.08 4.83
CA ASP A 161 -21.88 -8.35 4.78
C ASP A 161 -22.12 -9.11 3.48
N PHE A 162 -21.07 -9.78 2.96
CA PHE A 162 -21.11 -10.47 1.67
C PHE A 162 -22.11 -11.61 1.62
N PHE A 163 -22.11 -12.50 2.63
CA PHE A 163 -22.97 -13.68 2.61
C PHE A 163 -24.44 -13.32 2.78
N HIS A 164 -24.76 -12.43 3.73
CA HIS A 164 -26.13 -11.95 3.92
C HIS A 164 -26.63 -11.19 2.66
N ARG A 165 -25.74 -10.47 1.99
CA ARG A 165 -26.05 -9.81 0.70
C ARG A 165 -26.37 -10.82 -0.39
N MET A 166 -25.57 -11.90 -0.53
CA MET A 166 -25.83 -12.95 -1.52
C MET A 166 -27.13 -13.68 -1.22
N GLY A 167 -27.43 -13.96 0.06
CA GLY A 167 -28.71 -14.52 0.47
C GLY A 167 -29.88 -13.62 0.12
N ALA A 168 -29.82 -12.33 0.48
CA ALA A 168 -30.86 -11.36 0.17
C ALA A 168 -31.07 -11.17 -1.36
N ILE A 169 -30.00 -11.22 -2.15
CA ILE A 169 -30.09 -11.20 -3.62
C ILE A 169 -30.83 -12.44 -4.12
N ALA A 170 -30.47 -13.64 -3.61
CA ALA A 170 -31.10 -14.89 -4.03
C ALA A 170 -32.60 -14.92 -3.70
N GLU A 171 -32.99 -14.44 -2.52
CA GLU A 171 -34.38 -14.34 -2.09
C GLU A 171 -35.20 -13.40 -2.97
N ASN A 172 -34.60 -12.31 -3.47
CA ASN A 172 -35.27 -11.28 -4.26
C ASN A 172 -35.11 -11.45 -5.79
N LEU A 173 -34.50 -12.53 -6.28
CA LEU A 173 -34.34 -12.80 -7.71
C LEU A 173 -35.67 -12.81 -8.47
N HIS A 174 -36.78 -13.19 -7.83
CA HIS A 174 -38.12 -13.18 -8.43
C HIS A 174 -38.63 -11.78 -8.80
N THR A 175 -37.99 -10.71 -8.24
CA THR A 175 -38.35 -9.29 -8.50
C THR A 175 -37.60 -8.70 -9.70
N LEU A 176 -36.85 -9.51 -10.46
CA LEU A 176 -36.01 -9.12 -11.59
C LEU A 176 -36.76 -8.23 -12.56
N ASN A 177 -36.18 -7.09 -12.92
CA ASN A 177 -36.71 -6.19 -13.94
C ASN A 177 -35.92 -6.36 -15.25
N GLY A 178 -36.58 -7.00 -16.27
CA GLY A 178 -35.93 -7.28 -17.55
C GLY A 178 -35.45 -6.05 -18.31
N VAL A 179 -36.12 -4.89 -18.16
CA VAL A 179 -35.70 -3.63 -18.79
C VAL A 179 -34.47 -3.08 -18.13
N ALA A 180 -34.42 -3.07 -16.78
CA ALA A 180 -33.23 -2.65 -16.04
C ALA A 180 -32.05 -3.54 -16.36
N THR A 181 -32.25 -4.87 -16.40
CA THR A 181 -31.25 -5.86 -16.78
C THR A 181 -30.68 -5.58 -18.17
N ALA A 182 -31.56 -5.32 -19.16
CA ALA A 182 -31.15 -4.99 -20.54
C ALA A 182 -30.31 -3.70 -20.56
N VAL A 183 -30.75 -2.63 -19.88
CA VAL A 183 -29.99 -1.38 -19.78
C VAL A 183 -28.63 -1.60 -19.13
N GLY A 184 -28.56 -2.39 -18.05
CA GLY A 184 -27.31 -2.71 -17.36
C GLY A 184 -26.32 -3.46 -18.25
N PHE A 185 -26.76 -4.53 -18.92
CA PHE A 185 -25.89 -5.32 -19.80
C PHE A 185 -25.51 -4.58 -21.10
N ILE A 186 -26.38 -3.77 -21.67
CA ILE A 186 -26.03 -2.89 -22.79
C ILE A 186 -24.97 -1.90 -22.35
N SER A 187 -25.14 -1.29 -21.19
CA SER A 187 -24.16 -0.37 -20.62
C SER A 187 -22.79 -1.02 -20.41
N LEU A 188 -22.76 -2.22 -19.84
CA LEU A 188 -21.53 -3.00 -19.66
C LEU A 188 -20.89 -3.35 -21.01
N SER A 189 -21.69 -3.76 -21.99
CA SER A 189 -21.23 -4.07 -23.35
C SER A 189 -20.62 -2.85 -24.03
N VAL A 190 -21.26 -1.68 -23.92
CA VAL A 190 -20.71 -0.41 -24.44
C VAL A 190 -19.38 -0.08 -23.76
N MET A 191 -19.28 -0.27 -22.43
CA MET A 191 -18.00 -0.06 -21.71
C MET A 191 -16.89 -0.96 -22.26
N ILE A 192 -17.16 -2.25 -22.48
CA ILE A 192 -16.21 -3.23 -23.03
C ILE A 192 -15.81 -2.87 -24.46
N LEU A 193 -16.79 -2.53 -25.31
CA LEU A 193 -16.55 -2.14 -26.71
C LEU A 193 -15.70 -0.86 -26.79
N CYS A 194 -16.02 0.14 -25.97
CA CYS A 194 -15.22 1.37 -25.88
C CYS A 194 -13.78 1.09 -25.44
N ALA A 195 -13.59 0.26 -24.42
CA ALA A 195 -12.26 -0.12 -23.94
C ALA A 195 -11.43 -0.83 -25.01
N LYS A 196 -12.08 -1.66 -25.85
CA LYS A 196 -11.42 -2.45 -26.90
C LYS A 196 -11.18 -1.68 -28.19
N PHE A 197 -12.18 -0.96 -28.69
CA PHE A 197 -12.18 -0.35 -30.02
C PHE A 197 -12.06 1.17 -30.02
N LEU A 198 -12.57 1.87 -29.01
CA LEU A 198 -12.65 3.33 -28.95
C LEU A 198 -11.80 3.89 -27.80
N LYS A 199 -10.52 3.51 -27.74
CA LYS A 199 -9.59 3.86 -26.65
C LYS A 199 -9.50 5.37 -26.30
N ARG A 200 -9.93 6.25 -27.22
CA ARG A 200 -9.92 7.71 -27.01
C ARG A 200 -11.23 8.24 -26.42
N VAL A 201 -12.30 7.46 -26.44
CA VAL A 201 -13.62 7.90 -25.96
C VAL A 201 -13.89 7.25 -24.61
N PRO A 202 -14.14 8.04 -23.56
CA PRO A 202 -14.46 7.50 -22.23
C PRO A 202 -15.84 6.83 -22.23
N GLY A 203 -15.86 5.49 -22.17
CA GLY A 203 -17.10 4.69 -22.24
C GLY A 203 -18.12 5.08 -21.17
N ALA A 204 -17.69 5.45 -19.97
CA ALA A 204 -18.59 5.87 -18.89
C ALA A 204 -19.44 7.11 -19.25
N ILE A 205 -18.88 8.05 -20.01
CA ILE A 205 -19.63 9.22 -20.48
C ILE A 205 -20.70 8.79 -21.51
N LEU A 206 -20.30 7.97 -22.51
CA LEU A 206 -21.25 7.47 -23.52
C LEU A 206 -22.40 6.69 -22.88
N VAL A 207 -22.09 5.82 -21.93
CA VAL A 207 -23.09 5.05 -21.18
C VAL A 207 -24.01 5.97 -20.40
N CYS A 208 -23.44 6.92 -19.64
CA CYS A 208 -24.25 7.84 -18.82
C CYS A 208 -25.22 8.66 -19.69
N PHE A 209 -24.71 9.33 -20.75
CA PHE A 209 -25.55 10.16 -21.60
C PHE A 209 -26.52 9.33 -22.45
N GLY A 210 -26.05 8.21 -23.05
CA GLY A 210 -26.86 7.36 -23.89
C GLY A 210 -28.01 6.68 -23.14
N ALA A 211 -27.72 6.14 -21.95
CA ALA A 211 -28.75 5.51 -21.12
C ALA A 211 -29.74 6.56 -20.57
N THR A 212 -29.25 7.75 -20.17
CA THR A 212 -30.11 8.85 -19.71
C THR A 212 -31.05 9.32 -20.83
N ALA A 213 -30.54 9.50 -22.04
CA ALA A 213 -31.33 9.87 -23.19
C ALA A 213 -32.36 8.78 -23.53
N ALA A 214 -31.97 7.51 -23.51
CA ALA A 214 -32.88 6.39 -23.77
C ALA A 214 -34.03 6.36 -22.74
N VAL A 215 -33.72 6.53 -21.44
CA VAL A 215 -34.76 6.56 -20.41
C VAL A 215 -35.70 7.78 -20.60
N ALA A 216 -35.15 8.95 -20.92
CA ALA A 216 -35.92 10.18 -21.08
C ALA A 216 -36.82 10.13 -22.33
N ILE A 217 -36.35 9.55 -23.45
CA ILE A 217 -37.09 9.48 -24.73
C ILE A 217 -38.12 8.34 -24.72
N PHE A 218 -37.72 7.15 -24.25
CA PHE A 218 -38.58 5.96 -24.30
C PHE A 218 -39.36 5.73 -23.02
N HIS A 219 -39.23 6.60 -22.01
CA HIS A 219 -39.92 6.47 -20.72
C HIS A 219 -39.78 5.06 -20.10
N LEU A 220 -38.54 4.51 -20.14
CA LEU A 220 -38.27 3.16 -19.67
C LEU A 220 -38.62 2.98 -18.20
N PRO A 221 -39.28 1.87 -17.78
CA PRO A 221 -39.66 1.60 -16.40
C PRO A 221 -38.47 1.10 -15.57
N VAL A 222 -37.46 1.95 -15.37
CA VAL A 222 -36.25 1.64 -14.62
C VAL A 222 -36.06 2.66 -13.50
N GLU A 223 -35.43 2.21 -12.40
CA GLU A 223 -35.05 3.14 -11.33
C GLU A 223 -33.95 4.10 -11.79
N THR A 224 -34.16 5.38 -11.50
CA THR A 224 -33.22 6.46 -11.80
C THR A 224 -32.75 7.15 -10.51
N ILE A 225 -31.73 8.00 -10.62
CA ILE A 225 -31.31 8.85 -9.49
C ILE A 225 -32.50 9.69 -8.99
N GLY A 226 -33.33 10.18 -9.88
CA GLY A 226 -34.53 10.97 -9.53
C GLY A 226 -35.57 10.17 -8.75
N THR A 227 -35.85 8.93 -9.17
CA THR A 227 -36.88 8.10 -8.51
C THR A 227 -36.45 7.58 -7.14
N ARG A 228 -35.17 7.27 -6.95
CA ARG A 228 -34.66 6.74 -5.67
C ARG A 228 -34.22 7.82 -4.68
N PHE A 229 -33.60 8.90 -5.16
CA PHE A 229 -32.97 9.92 -4.31
C PHE A 229 -33.61 11.32 -4.44
N GLY A 230 -34.67 11.47 -5.25
CA GLY A 230 -35.28 12.78 -5.53
C GLY A 230 -34.47 13.68 -6.48
N GLY A 231 -33.31 13.21 -6.96
CA GLY A 231 -32.39 13.98 -7.80
C GLY A 231 -31.16 14.47 -7.04
N ILE A 232 -30.44 15.42 -7.63
CA ILE A 232 -29.28 16.07 -7.03
C ILE A 232 -29.65 17.53 -6.76
N PRO A 233 -29.39 18.05 -5.55
CA PRO A 233 -29.62 19.46 -5.25
C PRO A 233 -28.80 20.36 -6.19
N SER A 234 -29.44 21.30 -6.84
CA SER A 234 -28.78 22.36 -7.61
C SER A 234 -28.28 23.42 -6.65
N GLY A 235 -26.99 23.52 -6.42
CA GLY A 235 -26.43 24.55 -5.56
C GLY A 235 -24.98 24.20 -5.11
N LEU A 236 -24.37 25.18 -4.46
CA LEU A 236 -23.06 24.97 -3.85
C LEU A 236 -23.15 23.97 -2.68
N PRO A 237 -22.14 23.13 -2.47
CA PRO A 237 -22.08 22.30 -1.28
C PRO A 237 -22.13 23.17 -0.01
N HIS A 238 -23.09 22.90 0.87
CA HIS A 238 -23.20 23.62 2.14
C HIS A 238 -22.16 23.12 3.12
N ILE A 239 -21.46 24.07 3.76
CA ILE A 239 -20.55 23.73 4.85
C ILE A 239 -21.39 23.43 6.09
N ALA A 240 -21.27 22.22 6.61
CA ALA A 240 -21.86 21.81 7.86
C ALA A 240 -20.80 21.14 8.73
N ILE A 241 -20.70 21.54 9.99
CA ILE A 241 -19.80 20.85 10.92
C ILE A 241 -20.46 19.53 11.30
N PRO A 242 -19.83 18.37 10.99
CA PRO A 242 -20.38 17.07 11.37
C PRO A 242 -20.51 16.97 12.90
N ARG A 243 -21.50 16.24 13.36
CA ARG A 243 -21.62 15.93 14.78
C ARG A 243 -20.52 14.93 15.15
N LEU A 244 -19.42 15.48 15.65
CA LEU A 244 -18.34 14.64 16.19
C LEU A 244 -18.85 13.88 17.41
N GLN A 245 -18.62 12.59 17.46
CA GLN A 245 -19.01 11.72 18.58
C GLN A 245 -17.75 11.33 19.38
N PRO A 246 -17.34 12.11 20.39
CA PRO A 246 -16.12 11.84 21.16
C PRO A 246 -16.11 10.47 21.82
N GLN A 247 -17.30 9.96 22.18
CA GLN A 247 -17.48 8.64 22.80
C GLN A 247 -17.09 7.49 21.86
N LEU A 248 -17.15 7.68 20.53
CA LEU A 248 -16.79 6.68 19.53
C LEU A 248 -15.34 6.78 19.05
N LEU A 249 -14.58 7.80 19.47
CA LEU A 249 -13.21 8.03 18.96
C LEU A 249 -12.31 6.81 19.07
N LEU A 250 -12.33 6.12 20.22
CA LEU A 250 -11.53 4.92 20.43
C LEU A 250 -11.99 3.75 19.52
N HIS A 251 -13.30 3.60 19.33
CA HIS A 251 -13.84 2.55 18.45
C HIS A 251 -13.62 2.85 16.97
N LEU A 252 -13.54 4.13 16.60
CA LEU A 252 -13.28 4.57 15.24
C LEU A 252 -11.79 4.61 14.88
N LEU A 253 -10.89 4.42 15.85
CA LEU A 253 -9.45 4.50 15.59
C LEU A 253 -8.99 3.40 14.61
N SER A 254 -9.41 2.14 14.82
CA SER A 254 -9.07 1.04 13.91
C SER A 254 -9.63 1.25 12.49
N PRO A 255 -10.93 1.56 12.28
CA PRO A 255 -11.43 1.95 10.96
C PRO A 255 -10.70 3.16 10.35
N ALA A 256 -10.34 4.17 11.17
CA ALA A 256 -9.65 5.36 10.69
C ALA A 256 -8.22 5.04 10.21
N VAL A 257 -7.51 4.17 10.93
CA VAL A 257 -6.20 3.65 10.50
C VAL A 257 -6.34 2.94 9.15
N THR A 258 -7.35 2.11 8.97
CA THR A 258 -7.61 1.41 7.70
C THR A 258 -7.88 2.39 6.57
N VAL A 259 -8.76 3.39 6.79
CA VAL A 259 -9.04 4.43 5.79
C VAL A 259 -7.77 5.22 5.45
N ALA A 260 -6.96 5.59 6.45
CA ALA A 260 -5.70 6.29 6.25
C ALA A 260 -4.67 5.45 5.47
N MET A 261 -4.51 4.19 5.85
CA MET A 261 -3.59 3.27 5.19
C MET A 261 -3.99 3.02 3.73
N LEU A 262 -5.27 2.74 3.50
CA LEU A 262 -5.82 2.54 2.16
C LEU A 262 -5.68 3.81 1.31
N GLY A 263 -5.99 4.98 1.88
CA GLY A 263 -5.81 6.27 1.23
C GLY A 263 -4.35 6.56 0.88
N ALA A 264 -3.41 6.25 1.79
CA ALA A 264 -1.98 6.39 1.55
C ALA A 264 -1.49 5.46 0.42
N ILE A 265 -1.87 4.18 0.47
CA ILE A 265 -1.47 3.18 -0.55
C ILE A 265 -1.99 3.59 -1.92
N GLU A 266 -3.29 3.82 -2.08
CA GLU A 266 -3.88 4.16 -3.36
C GLU A 266 -3.36 5.48 -3.93
N SER A 267 -3.24 6.52 -3.09
CA SER A 267 -2.75 7.82 -3.57
C SER A 267 -1.30 7.76 -4.02
N LEU A 268 -0.43 7.07 -3.29
CA LEU A 268 0.98 6.96 -3.67
C LEU A 268 1.17 6.02 -4.86
N PHE A 269 0.37 4.95 -5.01
CA PHE A 269 0.35 4.18 -6.26
C PHE A 269 -0.14 5.01 -7.44
N SER A 270 -1.20 5.79 -7.27
CA SER A 270 -1.69 6.71 -8.29
C SER A 270 -0.63 7.74 -8.69
N ALA A 271 0.12 8.28 -7.72
CA ALA A 271 1.23 9.19 -7.96
C ALA A 271 2.39 8.52 -8.72
N VAL A 272 2.73 7.26 -8.39
CA VAL A 272 3.74 6.49 -9.14
C VAL A 272 3.30 6.25 -10.58
N VAL A 273 2.02 5.94 -10.82
CA VAL A 273 1.48 5.82 -12.19
C VAL A 273 1.56 7.15 -12.92
N SER A 274 1.20 8.26 -12.25
CA SER A 274 1.37 9.62 -12.76
C SER A 274 2.82 9.89 -13.19
N ASP A 275 3.79 9.57 -12.34
CA ASP A 275 5.21 9.76 -12.59
C ASP A 275 5.69 9.00 -13.83
N ARG A 276 5.36 7.71 -13.91
CA ARG A 276 5.74 6.85 -15.04
C ARG A 276 5.17 7.35 -16.37
N MET A 277 3.96 7.89 -16.37
CA MET A 277 3.28 8.36 -17.56
C MET A 277 3.68 9.79 -17.95
N SER A 278 3.99 10.65 -16.98
CA SER A 278 4.32 12.06 -17.20
C SER A 278 5.82 12.36 -17.21
N GLY A 279 6.67 11.39 -16.85
CA GLY A 279 8.12 11.54 -16.76
C GLY A 279 8.56 12.46 -15.61
N ASP A 280 7.74 12.60 -14.56
CA ASP A 280 8.02 13.41 -13.37
C ASP A 280 8.31 12.53 -12.15
N LYS A 281 8.57 13.16 -11.00
CA LYS A 281 8.72 12.51 -9.71
C LYS A 281 7.92 13.25 -8.66
N HIS A 282 6.98 12.56 -8.02
CA HIS A 282 6.17 13.13 -6.94
C HIS A 282 6.93 13.20 -5.62
N ASN A 283 6.44 14.05 -4.71
CA ASN A 283 6.86 14.06 -3.32
C ASN A 283 5.82 13.32 -2.48
N PRO A 284 6.14 12.12 -1.95
CA PRO A 284 5.17 11.29 -1.24
C PRO A 284 4.68 11.90 0.07
N ASN A 285 5.52 12.69 0.76
CA ASN A 285 5.14 13.29 2.03
C ASN A 285 4.16 14.46 1.84
N VAL A 286 4.44 15.34 0.87
CA VAL A 286 3.54 16.43 0.50
C VAL A 286 2.21 15.88 -0.03
N GLU A 287 2.27 14.77 -0.77
CA GLU A 287 1.07 14.09 -1.25
C GLU A 287 0.19 13.60 -0.10
N LEU A 288 0.76 12.93 0.91
CA LEU A 288 0.01 12.47 2.08
C LEU A 288 -0.58 13.61 2.90
N ILE A 289 0.13 14.72 3.05
CA ILE A 289 -0.41 15.92 3.71
C ILE A 289 -1.63 16.45 2.95
N ALA A 290 -1.55 16.55 1.63
CA ALA A 290 -2.68 17.01 0.81
C ALA A 290 -3.87 16.06 0.91
N GLN A 291 -3.65 14.75 0.88
CA GLN A 291 -4.67 13.72 1.08
C GLN A 291 -5.31 13.85 2.47
N GLY A 292 -4.49 14.11 3.49
CA GLY A 292 -4.98 14.31 4.86
C GLY A 292 -5.86 15.56 4.99
N VAL A 293 -5.40 16.71 4.48
CA VAL A 293 -6.19 17.95 4.47
C VAL A 293 -7.50 17.76 3.71
N ALA A 294 -7.47 17.07 2.57
CA ALA A 294 -8.67 16.79 1.78
C ALA A 294 -9.67 15.91 2.55
N ASN A 295 -9.20 14.90 3.28
CA ASN A 295 -10.06 14.01 4.08
C ASN A 295 -10.58 14.66 5.36
N ILE A 296 -9.87 15.62 5.94
CA ILE A 296 -10.41 16.45 7.03
C ILE A 296 -11.53 17.37 6.51
N THR A 297 -11.37 17.90 5.30
CA THR A 297 -12.28 18.88 4.73
C THR A 297 -13.52 18.24 4.10
N SER A 298 -13.41 17.04 3.51
CA SER A 298 -14.50 16.35 2.80
C SER A 298 -15.78 16.22 3.63
N PRO A 299 -15.74 15.76 4.89
CA PRO A 299 -16.93 15.66 5.75
C PRO A 299 -17.64 16.99 6.02
N LEU A 300 -16.91 18.12 6.02
CA LEU A 300 -17.51 19.45 6.20
C LEU A 300 -18.50 19.80 5.09
N PHE A 301 -18.36 19.18 3.92
CA PHE A 301 -19.25 19.33 2.78
C PHE A 301 -20.15 18.10 2.57
N GLY A 302 -20.25 17.21 3.56
CA GLY A 302 -21.00 15.96 3.45
C GLY A 302 -20.39 14.96 2.47
N GLY A 303 -19.09 15.08 2.20
CA GLY A 303 -18.37 14.20 1.29
C GLY A 303 -17.85 12.93 1.96
N LEU A 304 -17.43 11.97 1.11
CA LEU A 304 -16.85 10.69 1.48
C LEU A 304 -15.34 10.79 1.71
N PRO A 305 -14.69 9.75 2.27
CA PRO A 305 -13.24 9.64 2.22
C PRO A 305 -12.74 9.56 0.78
N ALA A 306 -11.61 10.19 0.53
CA ALA A 306 -11.02 10.37 -0.78
C ALA A 306 -9.56 9.93 -0.82
N THR A 307 -9.10 9.58 -2.02
CA THR A 307 -7.70 9.28 -2.32
C THR A 307 -7.38 9.62 -3.76
N GLY A 308 -6.12 9.45 -4.16
CA GLY A 308 -5.71 9.54 -5.55
C GLY A 308 -6.30 8.44 -6.39
N ALA A 309 -7.01 8.79 -7.46
CA ALA A 309 -7.72 7.84 -8.31
C ALA A 309 -6.85 7.44 -9.52
N ILE A 310 -6.31 6.22 -9.52
CA ILE A 310 -5.38 5.72 -10.55
C ILE A 310 -5.95 5.88 -11.97
N ALA A 311 -7.18 5.40 -12.20
CA ALA A 311 -7.81 5.45 -13.53
C ALA A 311 -8.06 6.89 -14.02
N ARG A 312 -8.50 7.79 -13.12
CA ARG A 312 -8.70 9.21 -13.44
C ARG A 312 -7.37 9.92 -13.68
N THR A 313 -6.35 9.62 -12.89
CA THR A 313 -4.99 10.13 -13.04
C THR A 313 -4.41 9.72 -14.40
N ALA A 314 -4.51 8.43 -14.76
CA ALA A 314 -4.08 7.95 -16.07
C ALA A 314 -4.85 8.62 -17.23
N THR A 315 -6.16 8.84 -17.07
CA THR A 315 -6.98 9.57 -18.05
C THR A 315 -6.53 11.01 -18.16
N ASN A 316 -6.22 11.69 -17.06
CA ASN A 316 -5.72 13.06 -17.03
C ASN A 316 -4.42 13.21 -17.84
N VAL A 317 -3.44 12.33 -17.60
CA VAL A 317 -2.18 12.34 -18.35
C VAL A 317 -2.40 12.05 -19.85
N ARG A 318 -3.23 11.03 -20.18
CA ARG A 318 -3.56 10.70 -21.58
C ARG A 318 -4.30 11.82 -22.31
N SER A 319 -5.08 12.63 -21.58
CA SER A 319 -5.78 13.80 -22.11
C SER A 319 -4.86 15.03 -22.27
N GLY A 320 -3.59 14.91 -21.88
CA GLY A 320 -2.58 15.92 -22.11
C GLY A 320 -2.29 16.84 -20.92
N ALA A 321 -2.74 16.52 -19.72
CA ALA A 321 -2.47 17.30 -18.51
C ALA A 321 -0.96 17.56 -18.32
N LYS A 322 -0.61 18.78 -17.99
CA LYS A 322 0.77 19.24 -17.81
C LYS A 322 1.08 19.67 -16.38
N THR A 323 0.07 20.10 -15.62
CA THR A 323 0.24 20.62 -14.26
C THR A 323 -0.94 20.24 -13.36
N PRO A 324 -0.84 20.47 -12.04
CA PRO A 324 -1.96 20.25 -11.11
C PRO A 324 -3.21 21.09 -11.41
N VAL A 325 -3.09 22.15 -12.24
CA VAL A 325 -4.22 22.97 -12.66
C VAL A 325 -5.28 22.14 -13.38
N ALA A 326 -4.90 21.09 -14.12
CA ALA A 326 -5.86 20.16 -14.74
C ALA A 326 -6.81 19.53 -13.70
N GLY A 327 -6.29 19.14 -12.52
CA GLY A 327 -7.11 18.60 -11.46
C GLY A 327 -7.98 19.66 -10.74
N MET A 328 -7.52 20.90 -10.65
CA MET A 328 -8.38 21.99 -10.17
C MET A 328 -9.52 22.26 -11.14
N ILE A 329 -9.24 22.27 -12.47
CA ILE A 329 -10.24 22.42 -13.51
C ILE A 329 -11.24 21.25 -13.50
N HIS A 330 -10.77 20.01 -13.26
CA HIS A 330 -11.63 18.85 -13.07
C HIS A 330 -12.69 19.11 -11.96
N ALA A 331 -12.25 19.61 -10.82
CA ALA A 331 -13.15 19.93 -9.71
C ALA A 331 -14.15 21.05 -10.07
N LEU A 332 -13.66 22.10 -10.75
CA LEU A 332 -14.53 23.20 -11.23
C LEU A 332 -15.52 22.71 -12.31
N THR A 333 -15.13 21.76 -13.15
CA THR A 333 -16.04 21.13 -14.14
C THR A 333 -17.18 20.41 -13.44
N LEU A 334 -16.88 19.61 -12.40
CA LEU A 334 -17.92 18.95 -11.61
C LEU A 334 -18.84 19.94 -10.90
N LEU A 335 -18.28 21.03 -10.38
CA LEU A 335 -19.06 22.11 -9.78
C LEU A 335 -19.99 22.75 -10.82
N ALA A 336 -19.49 23.06 -12.01
CA ALA A 336 -20.30 23.60 -13.10
C ALA A 336 -21.44 22.64 -13.50
N VAL A 337 -21.16 21.34 -13.56
CA VAL A 337 -22.22 20.34 -13.84
C VAL A 337 -23.32 20.33 -12.79
N ILE A 338 -22.99 20.42 -11.50
CA ILE A 338 -24.01 20.50 -10.44
C ILE A 338 -24.83 21.78 -10.58
N LEU A 339 -24.20 22.91 -10.86
CA LEU A 339 -24.90 24.19 -10.92
C LEU A 339 -25.85 24.28 -12.14
N PHE A 340 -25.44 23.73 -13.29
CA PHE A 340 -26.17 23.95 -14.55
C PHE A 340 -26.86 22.70 -15.10
N ALA A 341 -26.38 21.48 -14.79
CA ALA A 341 -26.86 20.24 -15.37
C ALA A 341 -27.52 19.27 -14.35
N ALA A 342 -27.67 19.66 -13.08
CA ALA A 342 -28.31 18.84 -12.05
C ALA A 342 -29.70 18.29 -12.47
N PRO A 343 -30.58 19.03 -13.16
CA PRO A 343 -31.87 18.49 -13.62
C PRO A 343 -31.75 17.31 -14.59
N LEU A 344 -30.68 17.25 -15.40
CA LEU A 344 -30.45 16.15 -16.34
C LEU A 344 -30.01 14.88 -15.62
N VAL A 345 -29.28 15.01 -14.53
CA VAL A 345 -28.72 13.88 -13.76
C VAL A 345 -29.81 13.03 -13.10
N LYS A 346 -30.97 13.59 -12.79
CA LYS A 346 -32.08 12.85 -12.18
C LYS A 346 -32.58 11.67 -13.05
N ASN A 347 -32.41 11.74 -14.37
CA ASN A 347 -32.83 10.71 -15.30
C ASN A 347 -31.77 9.61 -15.53
N VAL A 348 -30.62 9.66 -14.89
CA VAL A 348 -29.58 8.64 -14.99
C VAL A 348 -30.09 7.34 -14.38
N PRO A 349 -30.16 6.22 -15.16
CA PRO A 349 -30.64 4.95 -14.63
C PRO A 349 -29.58 4.26 -13.77
N LEU A 350 -30.00 3.71 -12.64
CA LEU A 350 -29.09 3.03 -11.70
C LEU A 350 -28.47 1.77 -12.30
N ALA A 351 -29.20 1.07 -13.17
CA ALA A 351 -28.68 -0.08 -13.91
C ALA A 351 -27.49 0.26 -14.80
N ALA A 352 -27.47 1.47 -15.40
CA ALA A 352 -26.32 1.92 -16.20
C ALA A 352 -25.10 2.22 -15.31
N LEU A 353 -25.31 2.86 -14.16
CA LEU A 353 -24.24 3.08 -13.18
C LEU A 353 -23.68 1.75 -12.65
N ALA A 354 -24.54 0.76 -12.41
CA ALA A 354 -24.14 -0.59 -12.04
C ALA A 354 -23.26 -1.24 -13.12
N GLY A 355 -23.64 -1.13 -14.42
CA GLY A 355 -22.80 -1.60 -15.53
C GLY A 355 -21.42 -0.92 -15.58
N ILE A 356 -21.36 0.39 -15.32
CA ILE A 356 -20.09 1.12 -15.21
C ILE A 356 -19.26 0.58 -14.05
N LEU A 357 -19.87 0.38 -12.87
CA LEU A 357 -19.15 -0.12 -11.69
C LEU A 357 -18.71 -1.58 -11.81
N PHE A 358 -19.42 -2.43 -12.52
CA PHE A 358 -18.94 -3.78 -12.87
C PHE A 358 -17.63 -3.72 -13.66
N MET A 359 -17.54 -2.83 -14.64
CA MET A 359 -16.30 -2.65 -15.40
C MET A 359 -15.18 -2.07 -14.54
N VAL A 360 -15.52 -1.16 -13.62
CA VAL A 360 -14.54 -0.62 -12.66
C VAL A 360 -14.04 -1.71 -11.71
N ALA A 361 -14.94 -2.53 -11.16
CA ALA A 361 -14.58 -3.66 -10.30
C ALA A 361 -13.66 -4.64 -11.05
N TYR A 362 -14.00 -4.99 -12.29
CA TYR A 362 -13.13 -5.82 -13.11
C TYR A 362 -11.73 -5.23 -13.29
N ASN A 363 -11.63 -3.93 -13.60
CA ASN A 363 -10.34 -3.27 -13.81
C ASN A 363 -9.53 -3.09 -12.52
N MET A 364 -10.19 -3.04 -11.35
CA MET A 364 -9.52 -2.96 -10.04
C MET A 364 -8.91 -4.29 -9.59
N GLY A 365 -9.45 -5.39 -10.09
CA GLY A 365 -9.14 -6.71 -9.58
C GLY A 365 -7.74 -7.23 -9.89
N ASP A 366 -6.91 -6.52 -10.68
CA ASP A 366 -5.54 -6.93 -11.03
C ASP A 366 -5.40 -8.43 -11.39
N TRP A 367 -6.40 -8.98 -12.10
CA TRP A 367 -6.53 -10.42 -12.40
C TRP A 367 -5.31 -11.00 -13.13
N ALA A 368 -4.61 -10.15 -13.89
CA ALA A 368 -3.38 -10.53 -14.59
C ALA A 368 -2.22 -10.87 -13.66
N GLU A 369 -2.27 -10.39 -12.41
CA GLU A 369 -1.26 -10.65 -11.40
C GLU A 369 -1.39 -12.04 -10.74
N ILE A 370 -2.58 -12.64 -10.77
CA ILE A 370 -2.85 -13.93 -10.13
C ILE A 370 -1.92 -15.04 -10.64
N PRO A 371 -1.76 -15.25 -11.96
CA PRO A 371 -0.83 -16.26 -12.47
C PRO A 371 0.62 -16.03 -12.03
N GLU A 372 1.03 -14.78 -11.87
CA GLU A 372 2.39 -14.45 -11.40
C GLU A 372 2.56 -14.77 -9.90
N ILE A 373 1.54 -14.50 -9.09
CA ILE A 373 1.55 -14.83 -7.65
C ILE A 373 1.58 -16.34 -7.46
N LEU A 374 0.85 -17.10 -8.28
CA LEU A 374 0.81 -18.57 -8.19
C LEU A 374 2.17 -19.24 -8.53
N LYS A 375 3.10 -18.51 -9.15
CA LYS A 375 4.48 -18.97 -9.40
C LYS A 375 5.40 -18.69 -8.20
N LEU A 376 4.99 -17.89 -7.23
CA LEU A 376 5.78 -17.51 -6.06
C LEU A 376 5.84 -18.64 -5.02
N SER A 377 6.45 -18.35 -3.87
CA SER A 377 6.53 -19.30 -2.77
C SER A 377 5.14 -19.64 -2.21
N LYS A 378 4.97 -20.84 -1.66
CA LYS A 378 3.74 -21.27 -0.99
C LYS A 378 3.27 -20.25 0.07
N MET A 379 4.22 -19.60 0.76
CA MET A 379 3.92 -18.58 1.76
C MET A 379 3.33 -17.32 1.14
N ASP A 380 3.87 -16.85 0.00
CA ASP A 380 3.34 -15.67 -0.71
C ASP A 380 1.92 -15.96 -1.24
N ILE A 381 1.68 -17.18 -1.75
CA ILE A 381 0.36 -17.63 -2.19
C ILE A 381 -0.63 -17.66 -1.01
N SER A 382 -0.19 -18.15 0.15
CA SER A 382 -1.02 -18.18 1.36
C SER A 382 -1.37 -16.77 1.84
N VAL A 383 -0.43 -15.84 1.82
CA VAL A 383 -0.66 -14.43 2.16
C VAL A 383 -1.71 -13.82 1.22
N TRP A 384 -1.54 -14.00 -0.10
CA TRP A 384 -2.49 -13.52 -1.10
C TRP A 384 -3.89 -14.10 -0.90
N LEU A 385 -4.00 -15.43 -0.78
CA LEU A 385 -5.29 -16.12 -0.65
C LEU A 385 -6.00 -15.74 0.65
N LEU A 386 -5.27 -15.67 1.76
CA LEU A 386 -5.84 -15.29 3.05
C LEU A 386 -6.31 -13.82 3.05
N THR A 387 -5.51 -12.90 2.48
CA THR A 387 -5.91 -11.50 2.35
C THR A 387 -7.17 -11.36 1.49
N LEU A 388 -7.23 -12.05 0.34
CA LEU A 388 -8.41 -12.08 -0.51
C LEU A 388 -9.63 -12.61 0.25
N THR A 389 -9.48 -13.76 0.91
CA THR A 389 -10.59 -14.41 1.62
C THR A 389 -11.09 -13.55 2.76
N LEU A 390 -10.20 -13.03 3.60
CA LEU A 390 -10.57 -12.14 4.71
C LEU A 390 -11.23 -10.85 4.21
N THR A 391 -10.76 -10.29 3.10
CA THR A 391 -11.39 -9.11 2.49
C THR A 391 -12.85 -9.36 2.12
N VAL A 392 -13.16 -10.55 1.59
CA VAL A 392 -14.53 -10.89 1.14
C VAL A 392 -15.42 -11.34 2.30
N VAL A 393 -14.87 -12.14 3.22
CA VAL A 393 -15.65 -12.88 4.22
C VAL A 393 -15.79 -12.14 5.55
N ALA A 394 -14.73 -11.46 5.98
CA ALA A 394 -14.70 -10.85 7.30
C ALA A 394 -14.83 -9.31 7.21
N ASP A 395 -13.72 -8.63 7.44
CA ASP A 395 -13.64 -7.17 7.45
C ASP A 395 -12.35 -6.77 6.74
N LEU A 396 -12.46 -5.69 5.97
CA LEU A 396 -11.34 -5.14 5.21
C LEU A 396 -10.17 -4.74 6.11
N THR A 397 -10.47 -4.20 7.30
CA THR A 397 -9.47 -3.82 8.30
C THR A 397 -8.67 -5.05 8.74
N LEU A 398 -9.38 -6.11 9.12
CA LEU A 398 -8.77 -7.36 9.54
C LEU A 398 -7.94 -8.00 8.42
N ALA A 399 -8.42 -7.93 7.17
CA ALA A 399 -7.69 -8.48 6.02
C ALA A 399 -6.33 -7.81 5.81
N VAL A 400 -6.27 -6.48 5.91
CA VAL A 400 -5.03 -5.71 5.77
C VAL A 400 -4.10 -5.96 6.96
N GLU A 401 -4.62 -5.93 8.19
CA GLU A 401 -3.82 -6.16 9.41
C GLU A 401 -3.19 -7.55 9.39
N VAL A 402 -3.99 -8.60 9.19
CA VAL A 402 -3.51 -9.99 9.15
C VAL A 402 -2.58 -10.22 7.96
N GLY A 403 -2.93 -9.68 6.78
CA GLY A 403 -2.10 -9.75 5.58
C GLY A 403 -0.72 -9.15 5.80
N MET A 404 -0.65 -7.98 6.43
CA MET A 404 0.62 -7.30 6.74
C MET A 404 1.45 -8.07 7.76
N ILE A 405 0.83 -8.58 8.83
CA ILE A 405 1.50 -9.39 9.85
C ILE A 405 2.12 -10.64 9.21
N LEU A 406 1.34 -11.38 8.43
CA LEU A 406 1.83 -12.59 7.75
C LEU A 406 2.93 -12.29 6.73
N ALA A 407 2.81 -11.18 6.02
CA ALA A 407 3.84 -10.75 5.07
C ALA A 407 5.14 -10.36 5.79
N ALA A 408 5.04 -9.71 6.95
CA ALA A 408 6.20 -9.42 7.79
C ALA A 408 6.88 -10.71 8.28
N PHE A 409 6.11 -11.70 8.75
CA PHE A 409 6.64 -13.02 9.10
C PHE A 409 7.27 -13.74 7.90
N SER A 410 6.64 -13.66 6.72
CA SER A 410 7.21 -14.21 5.49
C SER A 410 8.56 -13.58 5.14
N PHE A 411 8.67 -12.26 5.29
CA PHE A 411 9.90 -11.52 5.06
C PHE A 411 11.01 -11.92 6.04
N ILE A 412 10.69 -11.98 7.35
CA ILE A 412 11.63 -12.42 8.39
C ILE A 412 12.14 -13.83 8.08
N ARG A 413 11.23 -14.75 7.76
CA ARG A 413 11.58 -16.13 7.40
C ARG A 413 12.50 -16.19 6.16
N LYS A 414 12.21 -15.40 5.11
CA LYS A 414 13.06 -15.33 3.91
C LYS A 414 14.46 -14.83 4.26
N ILE A 415 14.58 -13.81 5.11
CA ILE A 415 15.88 -13.32 5.61
C ILE A 415 16.60 -14.42 6.38
N SER A 416 15.93 -15.09 7.31
CA SER A 416 16.50 -16.18 8.09
C SER A 416 17.05 -17.30 7.20
N MET A 417 16.34 -17.66 6.12
CA MET A 417 16.80 -18.70 5.20
C MET A 417 17.98 -18.28 4.32
N THR A 418 18.21 -16.99 4.11
CA THR A 418 19.35 -16.50 3.32
C THR A 418 20.63 -16.34 4.13
N THR A 419 20.55 -16.34 5.45
CA THR A 419 21.71 -16.28 6.33
C THR A 419 22.26 -17.68 6.53
N THR A 420 23.56 -17.84 6.38
CA THR A 420 24.27 -19.09 6.64
C THR A 420 25.47 -18.84 7.55
N VAL A 421 25.68 -19.77 8.47
CA VAL A 421 26.90 -19.89 9.26
C VAL A 421 27.56 -21.18 8.80
N SER A 422 28.80 -21.11 8.36
CA SER A 422 29.51 -22.31 7.82
C SER A 422 30.98 -22.30 8.19
N LYS A 423 31.48 -23.47 8.54
CA LYS A 423 32.93 -23.71 8.70
C LYS A 423 33.59 -23.64 7.33
N VAL A 424 34.74 -22.99 7.24
CA VAL A 424 35.56 -23.00 6.03
C VAL A 424 36.43 -24.24 6.09
N THR A 425 36.11 -25.24 5.26
CA THR A 425 36.88 -26.50 5.09
C THR A 425 37.65 -26.47 3.79
N ASP A 426 38.63 -27.37 3.65
CA ASP A 426 39.41 -27.51 2.40
C ASP A 426 38.52 -27.90 1.22
N GLU A 427 37.51 -28.77 1.41
CA GLU A 427 36.49 -29.09 0.40
C GLU A 427 35.72 -27.86 -0.11
N TYR A 428 35.43 -26.92 0.77
CA TYR A 428 34.76 -25.67 0.39
C TYR A 428 35.64 -24.78 -0.48
N ILE A 429 36.98 -24.93 -0.36
CA ILE A 429 37.99 -24.20 -1.13
C ILE A 429 38.13 -24.82 -2.53
N GLU A 430 37.99 -26.15 -2.66
CA GLU A 430 38.10 -26.89 -3.90
C GLU A 430 36.92 -26.74 -4.86
N ASP A 431 35.73 -26.37 -4.38
CA ASP A 431 34.51 -26.17 -5.18
C ASP A 431 34.56 -24.99 -6.18
N GLY A 432 35.76 -24.51 -6.52
CA GLY A 432 36.05 -23.65 -7.67
C GLY A 432 35.54 -22.21 -7.60
N ARG A 433 35.03 -21.77 -6.45
CA ARG A 433 34.70 -20.37 -6.24
C ARG A 433 35.94 -19.65 -5.76
N ALA A 434 36.50 -18.74 -6.59
CA ALA A 434 37.65 -17.90 -6.25
C ALA A 434 37.51 -17.30 -4.83
N HIS A 435 38.23 -17.85 -3.87
CA HIS A 435 38.14 -17.47 -2.46
C HIS A 435 39.49 -16.92 -2.00
N ILE A 436 39.47 -15.81 -1.25
CA ILE A 436 40.68 -15.15 -0.72
C ILE A 436 41.53 -16.10 0.18
N LEU A 437 40.98 -17.23 0.59
CA LEU A 437 41.65 -18.25 1.41
C LEU A 437 42.24 -19.40 0.59
N GLN A 438 42.03 -19.46 -0.74
CA GLN A 438 42.56 -20.52 -1.61
C GLN A 438 44.11 -20.64 -1.59
N ASP A 439 44.76 -19.50 -1.33
CA ASP A 439 46.22 -19.42 -1.28
C ASP A 439 46.81 -19.48 0.15
N LYS A 440 45.97 -19.83 1.14
CA LYS A 440 46.39 -19.78 2.56
C LYS A 440 46.13 -21.12 3.25
N ALA A 441 47.20 -21.77 3.66
CA ALA A 441 47.10 -22.89 4.59
C ALA A 441 46.55 -22.43 5.93
N ILE A 442 45.38 -22.93 6.32
CA ILE A 442 44.81 -22.70 7.66
C ILE A 442 45.42 -23.73 8.60
N PRO A 443 46.20 -23.31 9.63
CA PRO A 443 46.80 -24.25 10.57
C PRO A 443 45.72 -25.04 11.34
N GLU A 444 46.01 -26.31 11.67
CA GLU A 444 45.08 -27.21 12.39
C GLU A 444 44.60 -26.68 13.74
N TYR A 445 45.36 -25.76 14.37
CA TYR A 445 44.96 -25.10 15.62
C TYR A 445 43.96 -23.97 15.44
N ILE A 446 43.46 -23.71 14.20
CA ILE A 446 42.49 -22.64 13.89
C ILE A 446 41.25 -23.24 13.20
N ALA A 447 40.07 -22.90 13.69
CA ALA A 447 38.83 -23.05 12.95
C ALA A 447 38.34 -21.69 12.44
N VAL A 448 37.95 -21.59 11.18
CA VAL A 448 37.39 -20.38 10.59
C VAL A 448 35.92 -20.61 10.27
N TYR A 449 35.06 -19.81 10.86
CA TYR A 449 33.63 -19.78 10.53
C TYR A 449 33.28 -18.48 9.82
N ARG A 450 32.35 -18.56 8.91
CA ARG A 450 31.90 -17.43 8.13
C ARG A 450 30.40 -17.23 8.33
N ILE A 451 30.02 -15.99 8.66
CA ILE A 451 28.60 -15.56 8.66
C ILE A 451 28.32 -14.84 7.34
N HIS A 452 27.35 -15.33 6.59
CA HIS A 452 26.93 -14.76 5.32
C HIS A 452 25.47 -14.34 5.39
N GLY A 453 25.16 -13.10 4.96
CA GLY A 453 23.83 -12.52 5.03
C GLY A 453 23.60 -11.66 6.27
N PRO A 454 22.37 -11.18 6.47
CA PRO A 454 22.00 -10.37 7.64
C PRO A 454 21.85 -11.25 8.88
N PHE A 455 22.58 -10.95 9.95
CA PHE A 455 22.55 -11.67 11.21
C PHE A 455 21.65 -10.94 12.22
N LEU A 456 20.36 -11.21 12.15
CA LEU A 456 19.28 -10.54 12.87
C LEU A 456 18.54 -11.56 13.76
N PHE A 457 17.58 -11.07 14.57
CA PHE A 457 16.69 -11.96 15.31
C PHE A 457 16.06 -13.04 14.39
N GLY A 458 15.90 -14.26 14.89
CA GLY A 458 15.40 -15.40 14.10
C GLY A 458 16.44 -16.16 13.28
N VAL A 459 17.75 -15.81 13.40
CA VAL A 459 18.87 -16.57 12.79
C VAL A 459 19.99 -16.90 13.77
N THR A 460 19.85 -16.50 15.01
CA THR A 460 20.87 -16.68 16.05
C THR A 460 21.08 -18.15 16.43
N ASP A 461 20.05 -19.00 16.23
CA ASP A 461 20.10 -20.45 16.37
C ASP A 461 21.18 -21.10 15.46
N LYS A 462 21.52 -20.46 14.33
CA LYS A 462 22.60 -20.96 13.44
C LYS A 462 24.00 -20.87 14.04
N ILE A 463 24.19 -20.06 15.08
CA ILE A 463 25.43 -20.08 15.87
C ILE A 463 25.50 -21.33 16.75
N ALA A 464 24.37 -21.90 17.14
CA ALA A 464 24.35 -23.14 17.93
C ALA A 464 25.09 -24.29 17.23
N GLU A 465 25.12 -24.32 15.90
CA GLU A 465 25.92 -25.28 15.12
C GLU A 465 27.42 -25.20 15.45
N ILE A 466 27.92 -24.02 15.88
CA ILE A 466 29.33 -23.85 16.33
C ILE A 466 29.48 -24.37 17.75
N THR A 467 28.46 -24.26 18.59
CA THR A 467 28.51 -24.57 20.02
C THR A 467 28.14 -26.03 20.34
N GLU A 468 27.44 -26.75 19.45
CA GLU A 468 27.05 -28.15 19.61
C GLU A 468 28.24 -29.09 19.84
N ASP A 469 29.38 -28.78 19.24
CA ASP A 469 30.61 -29.59 19.38
C ASP A 469 31.83 -28.74 19.73
N ILE A 470 31.67 -27.85 20.72
CA ILE A 470 32.75 -26.96 21.21
C ILE A 470 34.00 -27.80 21.60
N ALA A 471 33.81 -29.01 22.16
CA ALA A 471 34.91 -29.86 22.62
C ALA A 471 35.84 -30.30 21.48
N SER A 472 35.34 -30.44 20.27
CA SER A 472 36.13 -30.80 19.09
C SER A 472 36.80 -29.61 18.38
N LEU A 473 36.44 -28.37 18.75
CA LEU A 473 37.00 -27.19 18.11
C LEU A 473 38.47 -26.99 18.50
N PRO A 474 39.30 -26.46 17.56
CA PRO A 474 40.65 -26.03 17.86
C PRO A 474 40.74 -24.93 18.91
N PRO A 475 41.93 -24.68 19.48
CA PRO A 475 42.10 -23.62 20.50
C PRO A 475 41.72 -22.23 20.06
N ILE A 476 41.71 -21.92 18.77
CA ILE A 476 41.44 -20.61 18.23
C ILE A 476 40.30 -20.71 17.19
N VAL A 477 39.24 -19.89 17.41
CA VAL A 477 38.08 -19.83 16.51
C VAL A 477 37.98 -18.43 15.91
N ILE A 478 38.05 -18.33 14.59
CA ILE A 478 37.94 -17.05 13.87
C ILE A 478 36.55 -16.92 13.26
N ILE A 479 35.81 -15.92 13.65
CA ILE A 479 34.50 -15.58 13.07
C ILE A 479 34.69 -14.47 12.03
N ARG A 480 34.46 -14.82 10.77
CA ARG A 480 34.62 -13.90 9.64
C ARG A 480 33.31 -13.23 9.29
N LEU A 481 33.24 -11.89 9.43
CA LEU A 481 32.05 -11.06 9.25
C LEU A 481 31.98 -10.31 7.92
N ARG A 482 32.93 -10.53 6.99
CA ARG A 482 33.02 -9.80 5.71
C ARG A 482 31.71 -9.87 4.90
N ASN A 483 31.02 -10.98 4.98
CA ASN A 483 29.77 -11.21 4.23
C ASN A 483 28.52 -10.99 5.08
N MET A 484 28.68 -10.61 6.35
CA MET A 484 27.59 -10.15 7.20
C MET A 484 27.16 -8.77 6.73
N THR A 485 25.91 -8.65 6.28
CA THR A 485 25.38 -7.40 5.70
C THR A 485 24.77 -6.48 6.73
N ALA A 486 24.23 -7.02 7.81
CA ALA A 486 23.64 -6.29 8.92
C ALA A 486 23.69 -7.15 10.20
N ILE A 487 23.67 -6.51 11.36
CA ILE A 487 23.50 -7.13 12.68
C ILE A 487 22.55 -6.25 13.51
N ASP A 488 21.80 -6.88 14.42
CA ASP A 488 20.99 -6.19 15.42
C ASP A 488 21.43 -6.55 16.86
N ALA A 489 20.72 -6.02 17.86
CA ALA A 489 21.03 -6.28 19.26
C ALA A 489 21.00 -7.78 19.62
N THR A 490 20.08 -8.54 19.02
CA THR A 490 19.97 -10.00 19.25
C THR A 490 21.14 -10.75 18.62
N GLY A 491 21.58 -10.34 17.43
CA GLY A 491 22.76 -10.89 16.79
C GLY A 491 24.05 -10.61 17.56
N ILE A 492 24.19 -9.41 18.15
CA ILE A 492 25.33 -9.08 19.02
C ILE A 492 25.33 -9.99 20.26
N ALA A 493 24.20 -10.08 20.97
CA ALA A 493 24.09 -10.92 22.17
C ALA A 493 24.46 -12.39 21.88
N ALA A 494 24.06 -12.91 20.70
CA ALA A 494 24.43 -14.27 20.31
C ALA A 494 25.94 -14.42 20.04
N LEU A 495 26.61 -13.40 19.49
CA LEU A 495 28.08 -13.41 19.34
C LEU A 495 28.79 -13.27 20.69
N GLU A 496 28.26 -12.50 21.63
CA GLU A 496 28.77 -12.36 22.99
C GLU A 496 28.66 -13.69 23.76
N GLU A 497 27.52 -14.36 23.64
CA GLU A 497 27.30 -15.68 24.22
C GLU A 497 28.26 -16.72 23.64
N LEU A 498 28.46 -16.74 22.33
CA LEU A 498 29.45 -17.60 21.68
C LEU A 498 30.86 -17.32 22.21
N ALA A 499 31.24 -16.05 22.37
CA ALA A 499 32.54 -15.67 22.91
C ALA A 499 32.72 -16.20 24.34
N ALA A 500 31.70 -16.04 25.20
CA ALA A 500 31.72 -16.52 26.59
C ALA A 500 31.83 -18.07 26.66
N GLN A 501 31.09 -18.80 25.83
CA GLN A 501 31.12 -20.26 25.77
C GLN A 501 32.48 -20.78 25.28
N LEU A 502 33.07 -20.15 24.26
CA LEU A 502 34.41 -20.50 23.77
C LEU A 502 35.46 -20.22 24.85
N GLN A 503 35.39 -19.06 25.53
CA GLN A 503 36.29 -18.72 26.62
C GLN A 503 36.17 -19.69 27.81
N ALA A 504 34.96 -20.07 28.20
CA ALA A 504 34.72 -21.06 29.26
C ALA A 504 35.30 -22.44 28.93
N SER A 505 35.40 -22.79 27.62
CA SER A 505 36.00 -24.02 27.14
C SER A 505 37.52 -23.90 26.88
N GLY A 506 38.16 -22.80 27.29
CA GLY A 506 39.59 -22.56 27.09
C GLY A 506 39.99 -22.19 25.66
N ARG A 507 39.06 -21.75 24.84
CA ARG A 507 39.26 -21.33 23.46
C ARG A 507 39.21 -19.81 23.32
N THR A 508 39.97 -19.30 22.34
CA THR A 508 39.98 -17.86 22.04
C THR A 508 39.19 -17.57 20.78
N MET A 509 38.24 -16.64 20.87
CA MET A 509 37.49 -16.10 19.73
C MET A 509 38.21 -14.91 19.11
N LEU A 510 38.42 -14.94 17.80
CA LEU A 510 38.85 -13.79 17.00
C LEU A 510 37.73 -13.39 16.04
N VAL A 511 37.55 -12.10 15.82
CA VAL A 511 36.55 -11.58 14.87
C VAL A 511 37.26 -10.78 13.78
N CYS A 512 36.89 -10.94 12.51
CA CYS A 512 37.53 -10.18 11.45
C CYS A 512 36.62 -9.75 10.31
N GLY A 513 36.96 -8.59 9.74
CA GLY A 513 36.40 -8.10 8.48
C GLY A 513 34.95 -7.62 8.57
N ALA A 514 34.53 -7.10 9.70
CA ALA A 514 33.19 -6.51 9.85
C ALA A 514 32.97 -5.34 8.89
N ARG A 515 31.77 -5.26 8.30
CA ARG A 515 31.32 -4.12 7.49
C ARG A 515 30.99 -2.92 8.39
N PRO A 516 30.86 -1.68 7.83
CA PRO A 516 30.65 -0.47 8.63
C PRO A 516 29.49 -0.55 9.62
N GLN A 517 28.31 -1.07 9.21
CA GLN A 517 27.15 -1.17 10.10
C GLN A 517 27.35 -2.18 11.23
N PRO A 518 27.74 -3.46 10.98
CA PRO A 518 28.10 -4.38 12.04
C PRO A 518 29.21 -3.87 12.95
N ALA A 519 30.27 -3.29 12.40
CA ALA A 519 31.40 -2.78 13.18
C ALA A 519 30.98 -1.64 14.12
N ALA A 520 30.20 -0.67 13.62
CA ALA A 520 29.72 0.45 14.43
C ALA A 520 28.83 -0.03 15.59
N LEU A 521 27.88 -0.92 15.30
CA LEU A 521 26.93 -1.39 16.32
C LEU A 521 27.62 -2.29 17.36
N MET A 522 28.56 -3.14 16.96
CA MET A 522 29.37 -3.94 17.88
C MET A 522 30.24 -3.06 18.79
N HIS A 523 30.81 -1.99 18.26
CA HIS A 523 31.58 -1.02 19.06
C HIS A 523 30.70 -0.26 20.06
N GLU A 524 29.52 0.24 19.61
CA GLU A 524 28.54 0.92 20.48
C GLU A 524 28.04 0.00 21.61
N ALA A 525 27.87 -1.29 21.35
CA ALA A 525 27.48 -2.29 22.33
C ALA A 525 28.63 -2.69 23.30
N GLY A 526 29.85 -2.29 23.02
CA GLY A 526 31.00 -2.66 23.85
C GLY A 526 31.44 -4.11 23.71
N PHE A 527 31.21 -4.73 22.55
CA PHE A 527 31.56 -6.11 22.24
C PHE A 527 33.04 -6.45 22.48
N GLU A 528 33.90 -5.45 22.40
CA GLU A 528 35.34 -5.53 22.70
C GLU A 528 35.64 -6.09 24.12
N ARG A 529 34.73 -5.89 25.07
CA ARG A 529 34.86 -6.39 26.45
C ARG A 529 34.75 -7.92 26.53
N HIS A 530 34.06 -8.54 25.58
CA HIS A 530 33.84 -9.99 25.55
C HIS A 530 34.94 -10.77 24.84
N VAL A 531 35.54 -10.17 23.82
CA VAL A 531 36.56 -10.85 23.00
C VAL A 531 37.97 -10.30 23.20
N GLY A 532 38.11 -9.08 23.77
CA GLY A 532 39.34 -8.30 23.81
C GLY A 532 39.54 -7.47 22.54
N GLY A 533 39.82 -6.18 22.67
CA GLY A 533 39.95 -5.27 21.53
C GLY A 533 41.00 -5.70 20.51
N GLU A 534 42.08 -6.32 20.96
CA GLU A 534 43.15 -6.87 20.13
C GLU A 534 42.76 -8.09 19.31
N ASN A 535 41.60 -8.73 19.61
CA ASN A 535 41.05 -9.89 18.91
C ASN A 535 40.03 -9.49 17.85
N ILE A 536 39.74 -8.19 17.70
CA ILE A 536 38.93 -7.64 16.63
C ILE A 536 39.86 -7.13 15.52
N CYS A 537 39.90 -7.83 14.40
CA CYS A 537 40.85 -7.62 13.32
C CYS A 537 40.15 -7.01 12.09
N GLU A 538 40.82 -6.14 11.34
CA GLU A 538 40.27 -5.54 10.13
C GLU A 538 40.06 -6.59 9.00
N ASN A 539 40.95 -7.58 8.95
CA ASN A 539 40.93 -8.59 7.88
C ASN A 539 41.46 -9.93 8.35
N ILE A 540 41.29 -10.96 7.51
CA ILE A 540 41.67 -12.32 7.84
C ILE A 540 43.20 -12.50 8.01
N ASN A 541 44.03 -11.65 7.36
CA ASN A 541 45.50 -11.76 7.50
C ASN A 541 45.93 -11.32 8.89
N GLN A 542 45.36 -10.23 9.42
CA GLN A 542 45.62 -9.80 10.78
C GLN A 542 45.10 -10.83 11.79
N ALA A 543 43.92 -11.43 11.55
CA ALA A 543 43.38 -12.47 12.41
C ALA A 543 44.27 -13.73 12.45
N LEU A 544 44.81 -14.18 11.31
CA LEU A 544 45.74 -15.30 11.25
C LEU A 544 47.08 -14.98 11.95
N LYS A 545 47.59 -13.75 11.78
CA LYS A 545 48.80 -13.30 12.49
C LYS A 545 48.57 -13.28 14.00
N ARG A 546 47.41 -12.72 14.43
CA ARG A 546 47.04 -12.70 15.84
C ARG A 546 46.88 -14.10 16.43
N ALA A 547 46.28 -15.02 15.68
CA ALA A 547 46.17 -16.42 16.07
C ALA A 547 47.51 -17.06 16.27
N ALA A 548 48.50 -16.82 15.40
CA ALA A 548 49.85 -17.31 15.57
C ALA A 548 50.54 -16.75 16.83
N GLU A 549 50.34 -15.49 17.12
CA GLU A 549 50.83 -14.83 18.37
C GLU A 549 50.26 -15.49 19.64
N ILE A 550 48.95 -15.79 19.62
CA ILE A 550 48.26 -16.46 20.74
C ILE A 550 48.78 -17.89 20.89
N HIS A 551 48.94 -18.62 19.83
CA HIS A 551 49.40 -19.99 19.83
C HIS A 551 50.86 -20.14 20.30
N SER A 552 51.69 -19.14 20.01
CA SER A 552 53.10 -19.12 20.41
C SER A 552 53.35 -18.68 21.88
N ARG A 553 52.35 -18.18 22.59
CA ARG A 553 52.46 -17.83 24.00
C ARG A 553 52.53 -19.10 24.86
N PRO A 554 53.57 -19.30 25.71
CA PRO A 554 53.60 -20.43 26.61
C PRO A 554 52.39 -20.42 27.53
N VAL A 555 51.69 -21.53 27.62
CA VAL A 555 50.60 -21.73 28.58
C VAL A 555 51.20 -21.49 29.97
N PRO A 556 50.71 -20.53 30.80
CA PRO A 556 51.16 -20.35 32.17
C PRO A 556 50.94 -21.67 32.90
N ALA A 557 52.03 -22.30 33.39
CA ALA A 557 51.96 -23.51 34.17
C ALA A 557 50.99 -23.25 35.33
N ILE A 558 49.92 -24.02 35.42
CA ILE A 558 49.04 -24.04 36.57
C ILE A 558 49.92 -24.39 37.75
N ALA A 559 50.21 -23.38 38.62
CA ALA A 559 50.91 -23.60 39.83
C ALA A 559 50.14 -24.65 40.64
N GLY A 560 50.73 -25.85 40.69
CA GLY A 560 50.18 -26.96 41.44
C GLY A 560 49.93 -26.54 42.87
N THR A 561 48.69 -26.55 43.29
CA THR A 561 48.32 -26.63 44.70
C THR A 561 48.82 -27.98 45.20
N SER A 562 50.03 -27.95 45.75
CA SER A 562 50.48 -29.03 46.61
C SER A 562 49.66 -29.01 47.89
N CYS A 563 49.02 -30.10 48.21
CA CYS A 563 48.39 -30.64 49.40
C CYS A 563 48.02 -29.72 50.55
#